data_9de0bf1ad6f0db26c943540052ce98ef
#
_entry.id   9de0bf1ad6f0db26c943540052ce98ef
#
_cell.length_a   1.000
_cell.length_b   1.000
_cell.length_c   1.000
_cell.angle_alpha   90.00
_cell.angle_beta   90.00
_cell.angle_gamma   90.00
#
_symmetry.space_group_name_H-M   'P 1'
#
loop_
_entity.id
_entity.type
_entity.pdbx_description
1 polymer ?
#
loop_
_entity_poly.entity_id
_entity_poly.type
_entity_poly.pdbx_seq_one_letter_code
_entity_poly.pdbx_strand_id
1 'polypeptide(L)'
;MMNKKNLEIYVHIPFCARKCAYCDFLSFTGNQQAQREYTKKLIEEIKCQSAKVKEYQVISVFIGGGTPSILGIDDMAAVLHSLREEFDILPEAEITMEVNPGTVTAEALSCYREAGVNRISIGLQSADDKELRYLGRIHTYDEFLKSYQRIRMAGFDNVNVDLISAIPGQTLESWKNTLKKVTMLKPEHLSAYSLIVERGTPYFDRYGGQVNMENHSLTLEERNSLMSLPELPDEDTEREMYYLTQEFLNEQGYERYEISNYSKNGYECRHNIGYWTGVEYLGLGLGSASYINGCRFHNTPVFDEYCSARLDQEEVFQRVLRQEFEQLTIEDKMEEYMFLGLRLMKGVSAHGFAGSFGHNIRSVYGMVLDAMEEEGLMEFIDGNYRLTSRGIDISNYVMSRFLT
;
A
#
# COMPACT_ATOMS: atom_id res chain seq x y z
N MET A 1 -6.38 -34.25 3.19
CA MET A 1 -6.61 -33.03 2.40
C MET A 1 -5.23 -32.45 2.16
N MET A 2 -4.86 -32.13 0.92
CA MET A 2 -3.62 -31.39 0.68
C MET A 2 -3.75 -30.02 1.34
N ASN A 3 -2.75 -29.57 2.09
CA ASN A 3 -2.71 -28.20 2.60
C ASN A 3 -2.71 -27.27 1.39
N LYS A 4 -3.72 -26.42 1.24
CA LYS A 4 -3.73 -25.38 0.24
C LYS A 4 -2.62 -24.36 0.52
N LYS A 5 -2.08 -23.76 -0.53
CA LYS A 5 -1.15 -22.64 -0.40
C LYS A 5 -1.88 -21.38 0.03
N ASN A 6 -1.21 -20.50 0.76
CA ASN A 6 -1.75 -19.18 1.09
C ASN A 6 -1.64 -18.23 -0.11
N LEU A 7 -2.66 -17.42 -0.29
CA LEU A 7 -2.75 -16.38 -1.31
C LEU A 7 -3.24 -15.09 -0.70
N GLU A 8 -2.71 -13.97 -1.16
CA GLU A 8 -3.26 -12.64 -0.93
C GLU A 8 -3.91 -12.14 -2.20
N ILE A 9 -4.98 -11.37 -2.10
CA ILE A 9 -5.64 -10.74 -3.25
C ILE A 9 -5.57 -9.22 -3.08
N TYR A 10 -5.01 -8.55 -4.09
CA TYR A 10 -5.09 -7.10 -4.23
C TYR A 10 -6.11 -6.75 -5.31
N VAL A 11 -7.04 -5.85 -5.01
CA VAL A 11 -8.04 -5.36 -5.95
C VAL A 11 -7.81 -3.89 -6.20
N HIS A 12 -7.46 -3.54 -7.42
CA HIS A 12 -7.22 -2.16 -7.82
C HIS A 12 -8.49 -1.47 -8.30
N ILE A 13 -8.85 -0.34 -7.71
CA ILE A 13 -9.95 0.54 -8.14
C ILE A 13 -9.33 1.87 -8.59
N PRO A 14 -9.26 2.14 -9.92
CA PRO A 14 -8.45 3.26 -10.44
C PRO A 14 -9.14 4.63 -10.38
N PHE A 15 -10.27 4.76 -9.70
CA PHE A 15 -11.06 6.00 -9.72
C PHE A 15 -10.79 6.88 -8.51
N CYS A 16 -10.63 8.18 -8.77
CA CYS A 16 -10.58 9.24 -7.77
C CYS A 16 -11.57 10.35 -8.11
N ALA A 17 -12.07 11.06 -7.11
CA ALA A 17 -12.82 12.29 -7.33
C ALA A 17 -11.93 13.39 -7.92
N ARG A 18 -10.65 13.42 -7.48
CA ARG A 18 -9.58 14.29 -7.99
C ARG A 18 -8.24 13.59 -7.75
N LYS A 19 -7.32 13.66 -8.74
CA LYS A 19 -5.94 13.17 -8.56
C LYS A 19 -5.12 14.20 -7.80
N CYS A 20 -4.47 13.77 -6.72
CA CYS A 20 -3.59 14.61 -5.92
C CYS A 20 -2.26 14.87 -6.64
N ALA A 21 -1.64 16.04 -6.42
CA ALA A 21 -0.44 16.44 -7.14
C ALA A 21 0.82 15.61 -6.80
N TYR A 22 0.82 14.91 -5.68
CA TYR A 22 1.93 14.04 -5.25
C TYR A 22 1.72 12.56 -5.63
N CYS A 23 0.50 12.16 -6.05
CA CYS A 23 0.10 10.76 -6.14
C CYS A 23 0.58 10.12 -7.44
N ASP A 24 1.40 9.07 -7.32
CA ASP A 24 1.89 8.25 -8.43
C ASP A 24 1.00 7.04 -8.74
N PHE A 25 0.06 6.69 -7.86
CA PHE A 25 -0.83 5.56 -8.10
C PHE A 25 -1.58 5.69 -9.42
N LEU A 26 -1.75 4.54 -10.10
CA LEU A 26 -2.57 4.45 -11.31
C LEU A 26 -4.02 4.82 -10.98
N SER A 27 -4.35 6.09 -11.13
CA SER A 27 -5.68 6.61 -10.81
C SER A 27 -6.03 7.80 -11.69
N PHE A 28 -7.34 7.94 -11.94
CA PHE A 28 -7.90 9.01 -12.76
C PHE A 28 -9.34 9.31 -12.35
N THR A 29 -9.88 10.43 -12.85
CA THR A 29 -11.28 10.75 -12.66
C THR A 29 -12.12 9.99 -13.70
N GLY A 30 -13.18 9.30 -13.25
CA GLY A 30 -14.09 8.55 -14.12
C GLY A 30 -15.55 8.88 -13.82
N ASN A 31 -16.39 8.94 -14.87
CA ASN A 31 -17.82 9.08 -14.69
C ASN A 31 -18.47 7.73 -14.29
N GLN A 32 -19.75 7.75 -13.91
CA GLN A 32 -20.46 6.54 -13.46
C GLN A 32 -20.52 5.44 -14.54
N GLN A 33 -20.55 5.80 -15.82
CA GLN A 33 -20.56 4.81 -16.89
C GLN A 33 -19.22 4.05 -16.94
N ALA A 34 -18.10 4.76 -16.91
CA ALA A 34 -16.76 4.15 -16.87
C ALA A 34 -16.59 3.27 -15.61
N GLN A 35 -17.09 3.70 -14.46
CA GLN A 35 -17.07 2.90 -13.23
C GLN A 35 -17.84 1.59 -13.40
N ARG A 36 -19.04 1.63 -13.97
CA ARG A 36 -19.86 0.42 -14.22
C ARG A 36 -19.23 -0.51 -15.27
N GLU A 37 -18.65 0.02 -16.33
CA GLU A 37 -17.95 -0.76 -17.35
C GLU A 37 -16.74 -1.48 -16.73
N TYR A 38 -15.97 -0.76 -15.94
CA TYR A 38 -14.85 -1.30 -15.19
C TYR A 38 -15.28 -2.40 -14.21
N THR A 39 -16.31 -2.14 -13.39
CA THR A 39 -16.82 -3.12 -12.41
C THR A 39 -17.24 -4.42 -13.08
N LYS A 40 -17.94 -4.34 -14.23
CA LYS A 40 -18.32 -5.53 -15.00
C LYS A 40 -17.10 -6.33 -15.46
N LYS A 41 -16.06 -5.62 -15.97
CA LYS A 41 -14.83 -6.28 -16.42
C LYS A 41 -14.06 -6.89 -15.26
N LEU A 42 -13.97 -6.21 -14.13
CA LEU A 42 -13.33 -6.71 -12.91
C LEU A 42 -14.01 -8.00 -12.41
N ILE A 43 -15.35 -8.07 -12.42
CA ILE A 43 -16.09 -9.27 -12.06
C ILE A 43 -15.83 -10.42 -13.06
N GLU A 44 -15.71 -10.12 -14.36
CA GLU A 44 -15.31 -11.11 -15.36
C GLU A 44 -13.89 -11.64 -15.10
N GLU A 45 -12.95 -10.75 -14.79
CA GLU A 45 -11.57 -11.11 -14.41
C GLU A 45 -11.53 -11.98 -13.16
N ILE A 46 -12.26 -11.60 -12.09
CA ILE A 46 -12.37 -12.38 -10.85
C ILE A 46 -12.73 -13.84 -11.17
N LYS A 47 -13.74 -14.08 -12.02
CA LYS A 47 -14.18 -15.41 -12.42
C LYS A 47 -13.11 -16.16 -13.23
N CYS A 48 -12.47 -15.48 -14.16
CA CYS A 48 -11.41 -16.08 -14.98
C CYS A 48 -10.18 -16.47 -14.16
N GLN A 49 -9.74 -15.57 -13.27
CA GLN A 49 -8.54 -15.78 -12.45
C GLN A 49 -8.77 -16.82 -11.35
N SER A 50 -9.92 -16.83 -10.71
CA SER A 50 -10.24 -17.81 -9.64
C SER A 50 -10.11 -19.25 -10.13
N ALA A 51 -10.46 -19.51 -11.39
CA ALA A 51 -10.33 -20.83 -11.99
C ALA A 51 -8.87 -21.32 -12.09
N LYS A 52 -7.89 -20.38 -12.11
CA LYS A 52 -6.46 -20.65 -12.26
C LYS A 52 -5.71 -20.80 -10.92
N VAL A 53 -6.38 -20.56 -9.79
CA VAL A 53 -5.77 -20.58 -8.42
C VAL A 53 -6.56 -21.43 -7.43
N LYS A 54 -7.19 -22.50 -7.87
CA LYS A 54 -8.02 -23.40 -7.04
C LYS A 54 -7.24 -24.14 -5.94
N GLU A 55 -5.93 -24.27 -6.08
CA GLU A 55 -5.03 -24.86 -5.08
C GLU A 55 -4.69 -23.93 -3.92
N TYR A 56 -5.16 -22.67 -3.97
CA TYR A 56 -4.91 -21.68 -2.94
C TYR A 56 -6.10 -21.47 -2.02
N GLN A 57 -5.83 -20.99 -0.82
CA GLN A 57 -6.74 -20.40 0.15
C GLN A 57 -6.36 -18.94 0.38
N VAL A 58 -7.33 -18.04 0.42
CA VAL A 58 -7.09 -16.60 0.54
C VAL A 58 -7.03 -16.22 2.01
N ILE A 59 -5.88 -15.65 2.43
CA ILE A 59 -5.63 -15.21 3.81
C ILE A 59 -5.84 -13.71 4.00
N SER A 60 -5.76 -12.92 2.93
CA SER A 60 -6.07 -11.49 2.95
C SER A 60 -6.59 -10.99 1.61
N VAL A 61 -7.43 -9.96 1.66
CA VAL A 61 -7.91 -9.19 0.51
C VAL A 61 -7.69 -7.71 0.81
N PHE A 62 -7.04 -6.99 -0.09
CA PHE A 62 -6.83 -5.56 0.02
C PHE A 62 -7.44 -4.84 -1.18
N ILE A 63 -8.42 -3.98 -0.95
CA ILE A 63 -9.10 -3.21 -1.99
C ILE A 63 -8.61 -1.77 -1.90
N GLY A 64 -7.81 -1.36 -2.90
CA GLY A 64 -7.09 -0.10 -2.88
C GLY A 64 -6.92 0.55 -4.24
N GLY A 65 -5.95 1.45 -4.34
CA GLY A 65 -5.51 2.11 -5.57
C GLY A 65 -5.85 3.58 -5.64
N GLY A 66 -6.93 3.96 -6.30
CA GLY A 66 -7.43 5.34 -6.31
C GLY A 66 -8.23 5.63 -5.04
N THR A 67 -9.52 5.43 -5.11
CA THR A 67 -10.46 5.61 -3.98
C THR A 67 -11.58 4.59 -4.12
N PRO A 68 -11.46 3.38 -3.57
CA PRO A 68 -12.47 2.34 -3.72
C PRO A 68 -13.89 2.78 -3.32
N SER A 69 -13.98 3.59 -2.27
CA SER A 69 -15.25 4.12 -1.75
C SER A 69 -15.96 5.14 -2.67
N ILE A 70 -15.41 5.45 -3.85
CA ILE A 70 -16.09 6.30 -4.84
C ILE A 70 -17.02 5.48 -5.77
N LEU A 71 -16.81 4.17 -5.85
CA LEU A 71 -17.74 3.31 -6.58
C LEU A 71 -19.14 3.36 -5.94
N GLY A 72 -20.16 3.21 -6.78
CA GLY A 72 -21.51 3.02 -6.29
C GLY A 72 -21.62 1.82 -5.34
N ILE A 73 -22.50 1.91 -4.34
CA ILE A 73 -22.67 0.85 -3.31
C ILE A 73 -22.94 -0.49 -3.98
N ASP A 74 -23.85 -0.52 -4.97
CA ASP A 74 -24.21 -1.75 -5.69
C ASP A 74 -23.03 -2.32 -6.49
N ASP A 75 -22.22 -1.46 -7.11
CA ASP A 75 -21.03 -1.86 -7.87
C ASP A 75 -19.97 -2.48 -6.94
N MET A 76 -19.70 -1.86 -5.79
CA MET A 76 -18.75 -2.39 -4.81
C MET A 76 -19.29 -3.69 -4.15
N ALA A 77 -20.58 -3.74 -3.83
CA ALA A 77 -21.22 -4.94 -3.31
C ALA A 77 -21.10 -6.12 -4.29
N ALA A 78 -21.27 -5.89 -5.60
CA ALA A 78 -21.11 -6.91 -6.62
C ALA A 78 -19.67 -7.43 -6.71
N VAL A 79 -18.65 -6.55 -6.59
CA VAL A 79 -17.24 -6.96 -6.54
C VAL A 79 -16.97 -7.83 -5.31
N LEU A 80 -17.37 -7.36 -4.12
CA LEU A 80 -17.17 -8.10 -2.86
C LEU A 80 -17.86 -9.45 -2.85
N HIS A 81 -19.07 -9.51 -3.38
CA HIS A 81 -19.82 -10.76 -3.53
C HIS A 81 -19.12 -11.74 -4.47
N SER A 82 -18.68 -11.25 -5.65
CA SER A 82 -17.94 -12.06 -6.61
C SER A 82 -16.63 -12.62 -6.03
N LEU A 83 -15.89 -11.85 -5.26
CA LEU A 83 -14.67 -12.32 -4.58
C LEU A 83 -15.00 -13.50 -3.63
N ARG A 84 -16.08 -13.38 -2.84
CA ARG A 84 -16.50 -14.43 -1.89
C ARG A 84 -17.03 -15.68 -2.55
N GLU A 85 -17.70 -15.55 -3.69
CA GLU A 85 -18.23 -16.72 -4.43
C GLU A 85 -17.12 -17.48 -5.17
N GLU A 86 -16.14 -16.76 -5.69
CA GLU A 86 -15.17 -17.35 -6.61
C GLU A 86 -13.89 -17.84 -5.93
N PHE A 87 -13.47 -17.23 -4.82
CA PHE A 87 -12.25 -17.59 -4.11
C PHE A 87 -12.55 -18.28 -2.77
N ASP A 88 -11.64 -19.16 -2.36
CA ASP A 88 -11.67 -19.80 -1.04
C ASP A 88 -11.10 -18.85 0.03
N ILE A 89 -11.87 -17.84 0.39
CA ILE A 89 -11.48 -16.84 1.40
C ILE A 89 -11.72 -17.45 2.78
N LEU A 90 -10.64 -17.53 3.58
CA LEU A 90 -10.71 -18.05 4.94
C LEU A 90 -11.62 -17.17 5.83
N PRO A 91 -12.35 -17.77 6.78
CA PRO A 91 -13.22 -17.00 7.69
C PRO A 91 -12.50 -15.92 8.48
N GLU A 92 -11.22 -16.14 8.82
CA GLU A 92 -10.34 -15.21 9.55
C GLU A 92 -9.51 -14.30 8.65
N ALA A 93 -9.72 -14.32 7.33
CA ALA A 93 -9.00 -13.48 6.39
C ALA A 93 -9.16 -11.99 6.72
N GLU A 94 -8.08 -11.25 6.60
CA GLU A 94 -8.14 -9.79 6.66
C GLU A 94 -8.70 -9.26 5.33
N ILE A 95 -9.81 -8.51 5.39
CA ILE A 95 -10.38 -7.86 4.22
C ILE A 95 -10.35 -6.35 4.46
N THR A 96 -9.38 -5.70 3.85
CA THR A 96 -9.15 -4.26 3.96
C THR A 96 -9.78 -3.51 2.80
N MET A 97 -10.37 -2.35 3.10
CA MET A 97 -10.82 -1.39 2.09
C MET A 97 -10.26 0.00 2.39
N GLU A 98 -9.65 0.61 1.37
CA GLU A 98 -9.25 2.02 1.42
C GLU A 98 -10.45 2.93 1.19
N VAL A 99 -10.50 3.99 1.98
CA VAL A 99 -11.54 5.02 1.87
C VAL A 99 -10.92 6.42 2.02
N ASN A 100 -11.57 7.42 1.40
CA ASN A 100 -11.20 8.81 1.64
C ASN A 100 -12.26 9.52 2.50
N PRO A 101 -11.87 10.51 3.31
CA PRO A 101 -12.82 11.35 4.04
C PRO A 101 -13.87 11.96 3.10
N GLY A 102 -15.13 11.95 3.54
CA GLY A 102 -16.26 12.47 2.76
C GLY A 102 -16.86 11.50 1.73
N THR A 103 -16.20 10.38 1.42
CA THR A 103 -16.69 9.42 0.41
C THR A 103 -17.53 8.28 0.97
N VAL A 104 -17.58 8.10 2.29
CA VAL A 104 -18.31 7.00 2.93
C VAL A 104 -19.60 7.46 3.61
N THR A 105 -20.69 6.74 3.34
CA THR A 105 -21.98 6.88 4.02
C THR A 105 -22.18 5.74 5.02
N ALA A 106 -23.12 5.88 5.95
CA ALA A 106 -23.45 4.81 6.88
C ALA A 106 -23.97 3.56 6.15
N GLU A 107 -24.74 3.75 5.06
CA GLU A 107 -25.27 2.68 4.22
C GLU A 107 -24.14 1.92 3.51
N ALA A 108 -23.18 2.63 2.89
CA ALA A 108 -22.02 2.01 2.26
C ALA A 108 -21.18 1.19 3.26
N LEU A 109 -20.90 1.75 4.43
CA LEU A 109 -20.14 1.07 5.49
C LEU A 109 -20.85 -0.18 6.02
N SER A 110 -22.20 -0.15 6.17
CA SER A 110 -22.97 -1.35 6.53
C SER A 110 -22.84 -2.43 5.46
N CYS A 111 -23.02 -2.04 4.18
CA CYS A 111 -22.86 -2.94 3.05
C CYS A 111 -21.45 -3.60 3.01
N TYR A 112 -20.39 -2.81 3.20
CA TYR A 112 -19.01 -3.32 3.21
C TYR A 112 -18.80 -4.32 4.35
N ARG A 113 -19.30 -3.99 5.55
CA ARG A 113 -19.19 -4.87 6.72
C ARG A 113 -19.96 -6.18 6.53
N GLU A 114 -21.20 -6.12 6.03
CA GLU A 114 -22.02 -7.29 5.71
C GLU A 114 -21.37 -8.18 4.65
N ALA A 115 -20.72 -7.55 3.66
CA ALA A 115 -19.91 -8.25 2.66
C ALA A 115 -18.58 -8.78 3.22
N GLY A 116 -18.24 -8.51 4.51
CA GLY A 116 -17.13 -9.08 5.25
C GLY A 116 -15.86 -8.27 5.24
N VAL A 117 -15.89 -7.01 4.81
CA VAL A 117 -14.80 -6.07 5.09
C VAL A 117 -14.65 -5.95 6.62
N ASN A 118 -13.44 -6.17 7.14
CA ASN A 118 -13.17 -6.17 8.57
C ASN A 118 -12.08 -5.17 9.00
N ARG A 119 -11.42 -4.51 8.01
CA ARG A 119 -10.44 -3.45 8.24
C ARG A 119 -10.69 -2.30 7.26
N ILE A 120 -10.64 -1.06 7.78
CA ILE A 120 -10.73 0.17 6.96
C ILE A 120 -9.41 0.92 7.04
N SER A 121 -8.90 1.37 5.89
CA SER A 121 -7.78 2.32 5.80
C SER A 121 -8.33 3.67 5.34
N ILE A 122 -8.18 4.72 6.16
CA ILE A 122 -8.67 6.05 5.82
C ILE A 122 -7.54 7.06 5.60
N GLY A 123 -7.49 7.65 4.41
CA GLY A 123 -6.45 8.59 3.99
C GLY A 123 -6.67 9.99 4.56
N LEU A 124 -6.19 10.28 5.78
CA LEU A 124 -6.20 11.63 6.35
C LEU A 124 -5.08 12.51 5.78
N GLN A 125 -3.86 12.01 5.79
CA GLN A 125 -2.60 12.61 5.40
C GLN A 125 -2.07 13.68 6.37
N SER A 126 -2.87 14.66 6.80
CA SER A 126 -2.54 15.66 7.82
C SER A 126 -3.79 16.10 8.58
N ALA A 127 -3.63 16.49 9.85
CA ALA A 127 -4.67 17.12 10.66
C ALA A 127 -4.62 18.66 10.62
N ASP A 128 -3.93 19.23 9.63
CA ASP A 128 -3.88 20.65 9.31
C ASP A 128 -4.48 20.92 7.93
N ASP A 129 -5.54 21.71 7.87
CA ASP A 129 -6.25 22.01 6.61
C ASP A 129 -5.39 22.78 5.59
N LYS A 130 -4.35 23.47 6.02
CA LYS A 130 -3.41 24.15 5.12
C LYS A 130 -2.50 23.12 4.44
N GLU A 131 -1.97 22.15 5.19
CA GLU A 131 -1.17 21.05 4.66
C GLU A 131 -2.01 20.18 3.72
N LEU A 132 -3.27 19.89 4.06
CA LEU A 132 -4.20 19.18 3.16
C LEU A 132 -4.39 19.91 1.82
N ARG A 133 -4.56 21.24 1.85
CA ARG A 133 -4.64 22.04 0.60
C ARG A 133 -3.36 21.98 -0.21
N TYR A 134 -2.20 21.99 0.43
CA TYR A 134 -0.91 21.85 -0.28
C TYR A 134 -0.82 20.50 -0.99
N LEU A 135 -1.24 19.41 -0.37
CA LEU A 135 -1.33 18.08 -0.99
C LEU A 135 -2.40 17.99 -2.11
N GLY A 136 -3.24 19.03 -2.29
CA GLY A 136 -4.36 18.97 -3.23
C GLY A 136 -5.53 18.14 -2.75
N ARG A 137 -5.61 17.86 -1.41
CA ARG A 137 -6.75 17.14 -0.83
C ARG A 137 -8.00 18.02 -0.85
N ILE A 138 -9.14 17.37 -1.10
CA ILE A 138 -10.45 18.05 -1.19
C ILE A 138 -11.21 18.06 0.13
N HIS A 139 -10.78 17.25 1.11
CA HIS A 139 -11.39 17.18 2.42
C HIS A 139 -10.67 18.05 3.45
N THR A 140 -11.36 18.34 4.54
CA THR A 140 -10.86 19.00 5.74
C THR A 140 -10.68 18.00 6.88
N TYR A 141 -9.97 18.40 7.94
CA TYR A 141 -9.85 17.58 9.15
C TYR A 141 -11.22 17.30 9.80
N ASP A 142 -12.16 18.27 9.76
CA ASP A 142 -13.53 18.07 10.28
C ASP A 142 -14.30 17.00 9.47
N GLU A 143 -14.16 16.97 8.16
CA GLU A 143 -14.77 15.92 7.32
C GLU A 143 -14.15 14.54 7.57
N PHE A 144 -12.84 14.50 7.85
CA PHE A 144 -12.20 13.27 8.32
C PHE A 144 -12.80 12.79 9.64
N LEU A 145 -12.95 13.67 10.65
CA LEU A 145 -13.52 13.30 11.93
C LEU A 145 -14.94 12.71 11.78
N LYS A 146 -15.78 13.33 10.94
CA LYS A 146 -17.12 12.82 10.64
C LYS A 146 -17.07 11.43 9.97
N SER A 147 -16.16 11.24 9.04
CA SER A 147 -15.98 9.94 8.34
C SER A 147 -15.45 8.87 9.31
N TYR A 148 -14.48 9.20 10.13
CA TYR A 148 -13.94 8.31 11.16
C TYR A 148 -15.02 7.87 12.17
N GLN A 149 -15.85 8.81 12.64
CA GLN A 149 -16.98 8.50 13.53
C GLN A 149 -18.00 7.56 12.86
N ARG A 150 -18.34 7.78 11.57
CA ARG A 150 -19.22 6.87 10.83
C ARG A 150 -18.65 5.47 10.73
N ILE A 151 -17.34 5.33 10.46
CA ILE A 151 -16.64 4.05 10.41
C ILE A 151 -16.77 3.32 11.75
N ARG A 152 -16.52 4.02 12.87
CA ARG A 152 -16.66 3.45 14.21
C ARG A 152 -18.11 3.08 14.54
N MET A 153 -19.08 3.92 14.19
CA MET A 153 -20.52 3.65 14.42
C MET A 153 -21.01 2.46 13.58
N ALA A 154 -20.42 2.22 12.41
CA ALA A 154 -20.68 1.02 11.61
C ALA A 154 -20.06 -0.26 12.22
N GLY A 155 -19.32 -0.15 13.33
CA GLY A 155 -18.75 -1.27 14.10
C GLY A 155 -17.42 -1.78 13.55
N PHE A 156 -16.64 -0.96 12.82
CA PHE A 156 -15.27 -1.30 12.47
C PHE A 156 -14.33 -1.05 13.65
N ASP A 157 -13.71 -2.13 14.14
CA ASP A 157 -12.79 -2.12 15.30
C ASP A 157 -11.31 -2.17 14.87
N ASN A 158 -11.04 -2.37 13.57
CA ASN A 158 -9.71 -2.31 12.97
C ASN A 158 -9.67 -1.19 11.93
N VAL A 159 -9.12 -0.04 12.32
CA VAL A 159 -9.05 1.16 11.49
C VAL A 159 -7.62 1.65 11.42
N ASN A 160 -7.13 1.78 10.19
CA ASN A 160 -5.88 2.46 9.88
C ASN A 160 -6.15 3.91 9.51
N VAL A 161 -5.25 4.80 9.90
CA VAL A 161 -5.19 6.20 9.43
C VAL A 161 -3.86 6.43 8.73
N ASP A 162 -3.92 6.83 7.45
CA ASP A 162 -2.73 7.15 6.67
C ASP A 162 -2.34 8.61 6.90
N LEU A 163 -1.06 8.83 7.17
CA LEU A 163 -0.43 10.13 7.43
C LEU A 163 0.80 10.32 6.54
N ILE A 164 1.04 11.55 6.13
CA ILE A 164 2.24 11.94 5.37
C ILE A 164 2.98 13.00 6.15
N SER A 165 4.26 12.76 6.43
CA SER A 165 5.21 13.75 6.95
C SER A 165 5.98 14.42 5.80
N ALA A 166 6.76 15.42 6.12
CA ALA A 166 7.57 16.21 5.18
C ALA A 166 6.77 16.88 4.05
N ILE A 167 5.52 17.23 4.31
CA ILE A 167 4.65 17.98 3.38
C ILE A 167 5.23 19.40 3.18
N PRO A 168 5.06 20.03 2.00
CA PRO A 168 5.53 21.40 1.77
C PRO A 168 5.14 22.35 2.90
N GLY A 169 6.13 23.06 3.47
CA GLY A 169 5.94 23.99 4.58
C GLY A 169 5.56 23.39 5.93
N GLN A 170 5.57 22.06 6.05
CA GLN A 170 5.32 21.38 7.32
C GLN A 170 6.48 21.61 8.29
N THR A 171 6.16 21.78 9.57
CA THR A 171 7.14 21.92 10.65
C THR A 171 7.06 20.72 11.59
N LEU A 172 8.11 20.50 12.38
CA LEU A 172 8.13 19.46 13.41
C LEU A 172 6.96 19.60 14.39
N GLU A 173 6.59 20.84 14.74
CA GLU A 173 5.47 21.11 15.65
C GLU A 173 4.12 20.78 15.00
N SER A 174 3.89 21.16 13.73
CA SER A 174 2.65 20.84 13.02
C SER A 174 2.49 19.34 12.83
N TRP A 175 3.58 18.62 12.53
CA TRP A 175 3.60 17.18 12.45
C TRP A 175 3.27 16.51 13.80
N LYS A 176 3.93 16.94 14.87
CA LYS A 176 3.63 16.48 16.24
C LYS A 176 2.17 16.72 16.63
N ASN A 177 1.61 17.86 16.24
CA ASN A 177 0.19 18.14 16.47
C ASN A 177 -0.74 17.22 15.69
N THR A 178 -0.39 16.85 14.45
CA THR A 178 -1.10 15.86 13.65
C THR A 178 -1.09 14.50 14.36
N LEU A 179 0.08 14.00 14.78
CA LEU A 179 0.20 12.75 15.53
C LEU A 179 -0.65 12.77 16.82
N LYS A 180 -0.60 13.85 17.58
CA LYS A 180 -1.38 14.02 18.81
C LYS A 180 -2.88 13.97 18.55
N LYS A 181 -3.38 14.71 17.55
CA LYS A 181 -4.80 14.72 17.20
C LYS A 181 -5.30 13.34 16.78
N VAL A 182 -4.49 12.60 16.02
CA VAL A 182 -4.89 11.28 15.51
C VAL A 182 -4.84 10.22 16.60
N THR A 183 -3.81 10.19 17.44
CA THR A 183 -3.70 9.21 18.54
C THR A 183 -4.80 9.39 19.58
N MET A 184 -5.35 10.61 19.77
CA MET A 184 -6.53 10.84 20.62
C MET A 184 -7.78 10.10 20.11
N LEU A 185 -7.87 9.78 18.83
CA LEU A 185 -8.97 9.00 18.25
C LEU A 185 -8.79 7.49 18.46
N LYS A 186 -7.59 7.08 18.91
CA LYS A 186 -7.23 5.70 19.24
C LYS A 186 -7.45 4.71 18.09
N PRO A 187 -7.00 4.99 16.85
CA PRO A 187 -7.04 3.98 15.81
C PRO A 187 -6.22 2.75 16.23
N GLU A 188 -6.42 1.62 15.57
CA GLU A 188 -5.64 0.39 15.84
C GLU A 188 -4.32 0.40 15.09
N HIS A 189 -4.26 1.12 13.97
CA HIS A 189 -3.12 1.14 13.07
C HIS A 189 -2.87 2.55 12.54
N LEU A 190 -1.61 2.89 12.29
CA LEU A 190 -1.17 4.14 11.70
C LEU A 190 -0.12 3.85 10.62
N SER A 191 -0.36 4.35 9.41
CA SER A 191 0.66 4.43 8.36
C SER A 191 1.22 5.85 8.37
N ALA A 192 2.51 6.01 8.62
CA ALA A 192 3.18 7.30 8.67
C ALA A 192 4.35 7.31 7.68
N TYR A 193 4.07 7.80 6.47
CA TYR A 193 5.03 7.88 5.37
C TYR A 193 5.68 9.26 5.33
N SER A 194 6.96 9.33 4.96
CA SER A 194 7.53 10.57 4.46
C SER A 194 7.07 10.80 3.02
N LEU A 195 6.84 12.06 2.65
CA LEU A 195 6.46 12.43 1.29
C LEU A 195 7.58 12.08 0.32
N ILE A 196 7.29 11.22 -0.64
CA ILE A 196 8.20 10.90 -1.74
C ILE A 196 7.77 11.68 -2.98
N VAL A 197 8.73 12.36 -3.62
CA VAL A 197 8.52 13.12 -4.85
C VAL A 197 8.79 12.19 -6.04
N GLU A 198 7.72 11.53 -6.51
CA GLU A 198 7.81 10.55 -7.58
C GLU A 198 7.83 11.17 -8.97
N ARG A 199 8.66 10.59 -9.85
CA ARG A 199 8.72 10.99 -11.26
C ARG A 199 7.36 10.80 -11.94
N GLY A 200 7.01 11.73 -12.82
CA GLY A 200 5.70 11.67 -13.49
C GLY A 200 4.57 12.32 -12.68
N THR A 201 4.84 12.85 -11.50
CA THR A 201 3.87 13.61 -10.71
C THR A 201 4.07 15.13 -10.87
N PRO A 202 3.00 15.95 -10.70
CA PRO A 202 3.16 17.40 -10.64
C PRO A 202 4.15 17.89 -9.57
N TYR A 203 4.28 17.17 -8.45
CA TYR A 203 5.26 17.48 -7.42
C TYR A 203 6.69 17.31 -7.91
N PHE A 204 6.97 16.34 -8.78
CA PHE A 204 8.29 16.20 -9.38
C PHE A 204 8.67 17.40 -10.25
N ASP A 205 7.72 18.03 -10.94
CA ASP A 205 7.96 19.25 -11.71
C ASP A 205 8.33 20.43 -10.81
N ARG A 206 7.79 20.49 -9.58
CA ARG A 206 8.08 21.58 -8.62
C ARG A 206 9.33 21.32 -7.80
N TYR A 207 9.59 20.10 -7.36
CA TYR A 207 10.60 19.76 -6.36
C TYR A 207 11.72 18.84 -6.87
N GLY A 208 11.53 18.15 -7.99
CA GLY A 208 12.47 17.15 -8.54
C GLY A 208 13.67 17.73 -9.30
N GLY A 209 13.85 19.05 -9.34
CA GLY A 209 15.00 19.70 -9.96
C GLY A 209 15.03 19.73 -11.49
N GLN A 210 14.08 19.09 -12.16
CA GLN A 210 13.94 19.15 -13.63
C GLN A 210 12.50 19.58 -13.97
N VAL A 211 12.36 20.84 -14.37
CA VAL A 211 11.06 21.39 -14.78
C VAL A 211 10.71 20.84 -16.16
N ASN A 212 9.95 19.79 -16.22
CA ASN A 212 9.40 19.24 -17.47
C ASN A 212 7.86 19.37 -17.46
N MET A 213 7.38 20.61 -17.52
CA MET A 213 5.95 20.96 -17.40
C MET A 213 5.09 20.51 -18.59
N GLU A 214 5.65 19.80 -19.56
CA GLU A 214 4.95 19.46 -20.80
C GLU A 214 4.02 18.24 -20.67
N ASN A 215 4.17 17.43 -19.61
CA ASN A 215 3.51 16.13 -19.52
C ASN A 215 2.23 16.09 -18.67
N HIS A 216 1.83 17.20 -18.03
CA HIS A 216 0.62 17.21 -17.20
C HIS A 216 -0.46 18.09 -17.79
N SER A 217 -1.70 17.58 -17.84
CA SER A 217 -2.90 18.33 -18.26
C SER A 217 -3.36 19.37 -17.24
N LEU A 218 -2.40 20.03 -16.54
CA LEU A 218 -2.70 21.07 -15.57
C LEU A 218 -3.09 22.38 -16.27
N THR A 219 -4.14 23.01 -15.79
CA THR A 219 -4.50 24.39 -16.17
C THR A 219 -3.41 25.37 -15.73
N LEU A 220 -3.41 26.56 -16.31
CA LEU A 220 -2.49 27.64 -15.92
C LEU A 220 -2.65 27.99 -14.43
N GLU A 221 -3.86 27.98 -13.90
CA GLU A 221 -4.16 28.25 -12.50
C GLU A 221 -3.57 27.19 -11.58
N GLU A 222 -3.75 25.91 -11.92
CA GLU A 222 -3.18 24.77 -11.16
C GLU A 222 -1.65 24.81 -11.17
N ARG A 223 -1.03 25.14 -12.31
CA ARG A 223 0.44 25.33 -12.38
C ARG A 223 0.92 26.48 -11.48
N ASN A 224 0.25 27.61 -11.52
CA ASN A 224 0.60 28.75 -10.67
C ASN A 224 0.43 28.42 -9.19
N SER A 225 -0.62 27.70 -8.83
CA SER A 225 -0.86 27.20 -7.48
C SER A 225 0.26 26.26 -7.03
N LEU A 226 0.64 25.30 -7.86
CA LEU A 226 1.72 24.35 -7.61
C LEU A 226 3.06 25.07 -7.39
N MET A 227 3.40 26.03 -8.27
CA MET A 227 4.65 26.80 -8.17
C MET A 227 4.71 27.75 -6.97
N SER A 228 3.56 28.09 -6.38
CA SER A 228 3.45 28.93 -5.18
C SER A 228 3.52 28.13 -3.86
N LEU A 229 3.60 26.79 -3.92
CA LEU A 229 3.74 25.96 -2.72
C LEU A 229 5.05 26.30 -1.98
N PRO A 230 5.03 26.21 -0.64
CA PRO A 230 6.27 26.33 0.17
C PRO A 230 7.31 25.29 -0.24
N GLU A 231 8.55 25.51 0.18
CA GLU A 231 9.59 24.50 0.06
C GLU A 231 9.29 23.28 0.94
N LEU A 232 9.85 22.14 0.56
CA LEU A 232 9.85 20.95 1.41
C LEU A 232 10.72 21.21 2.66
N PRO A 233 10.44 20.55 3.79
CA PRO A 233 11.40 20.50 4.89
C PRO A 233 12.76 19.99 4.39
N ASP A 234 13.83 20.46 5.01
CA ASP A 234 15.15 19.93 4.72
C ASP A 234 15.33 18.50 5.27
N GLU A 235 16.38 17.82 4.81
CA GLU A 235 16.64 16.41 5.18
C GLU A 235 16.78 16.21 6.70
N ASP A 236 17.34 17.18 7.42
CA ASP A 236 17.49 17.09 8.87
C ASP A 236 16.12 17.18 9.56
N THR A 237 15.27 18.11 9.14
CA THR A 237 13.90 18.25 9.65
C THR A 237 13.06 17.01 9.32
N GLU A 238 13.17 16.45 8.11
CA GLU A 238 12.49 15.22 7.73
C GLU A 238 12.92 14.04 8.62
N ARG A 239 14.22 13.92 8.87
CA ARG A 239 14.78 12.89 9.77
C ARG A 239 14.29 13.08 11.21
N GLU A 240 14.24 14.32 11.69
CA GLU A 240 13.68 14.62 13.02
C GLU A 240 12.19 14.25 13.10
N MET A 241 11.39 14.48 12.05
CA MET A 241 10.00 14.04 11.98
C MET A 241 9.89 12.51 12.08
N TYR A 242 10.78 11.78 11.40
CA TYR A 242 10.79 10.33 11.43
C TYR A 242 11.08 9.77 12.84
N TYR A 243 12.11 10.31 13.52
CA TYR A 243 12.41 9.90 14.90
C TYR A 243 11.30 10.29 15.87
N LEU A 244 10.79 11.52 15.77
CA LEU A 244 9.67 11.99 16.57
C LEU A 244 8.45 11.07 16.40
N THR A 245 8.17 10.60 15.19
CA THR A 245 7.06 9.69 14.92
C THR A 245 7.21 8.39 15.71
N GLN A 246 8.39 7.78 15.64
CA GLN A 246 8.67 6.53 16.35
C GLN A 246 8.56 6.70 17.87
N GLU A 247 9.21 7.73 18.42
CA GLU A 247 9.20 7.99 19.86
C GLU A 247 7.78 8.28 20.36
N PHE A 248 7.08 9.22 19.70
CA PHE A 248 5.75 9.62 20.08
C PHE A 248 4.74 8.48 20.00
N LEU A 249 4.72 7.72 18.90
CA LEU A 249 3.78 6.62 18.72
C LEU A 249 4.06 5.48 19.69
N ASN A 250 5.34 5.18 20.00
CA ASN A 250 5.69 4.19 21.01
C ASN A 250 5.18 4.58 22.40
N GLU A 251 5.30 5.86 22.81
CA GLU A 251 4.72 6.38 24.05
C GLU A 251 3.18 6.25 24.10
N GLN A 252 2.53 6.26 22.93
CA GLN A 252 1.07 6.09 22.82
C GLN A 252 0.63 4.62 22.68
N GLY A 253 1.57 3.66 22.80
CA GLY A 253 1.30 2.23 22.76
C GLY A 253 1.16 1.64 21.35
N TYR A 254 1.73 2.29 20.34
CA TYR A 254 1.85 1.75 18.99
C TYR A 254 3.28 1.23 18.78
N GLU A 255 3.40 0.00 18.34
CA GLU A 255 4.69 -0.61 17.98
C GLU A 255 4.92 -0.48 16.47
N ARG A 256 6.12 -0.06 16.10
CA ARG A 256 6.53 -0.09 14.70
C ARG A 256 6.84 -1.53 14.32
N TYR A 257 6.14 -2.11 13.37
CA TYR A 257 6.37 -3.49 12.92
C TYR A 257 7.09 -3.56 11.55
N GLU A 258 7.05 -2.49 10.76
CA GLU A 258 7.84 -2.28 9.54
C GLU A 258 8.20 -0.79 9.37
N ILE A 259 8.92 -0.42 8.34
CA ILE A 259 9.57 0.92 8.19
C ILE A 259 8.58 2.08 8.38
N SER A 260 7.35 1.98 7.85
CA SER A 260 6.38 3.08 7.79
C SER A 260 5.09 2.82 8.55
N ASN A 261 4.90 1.63 9.11
CA ASN A 261 3.64 1.25 9.71
C ASN A 261 3.77 0.91 11.21
N TYR A 262 2.80 1.39 11.95
CA TYR A 262 2.70 1.28 13.41
C TYR A 262 1.33 0.72 13.79
N SER A 263 1.28 -0.16 14.77
CA SER A 263 0.01 -0.73 15.23
C SER A 263 -0.01 -0.97 16.73
N LYS A 264 -1.20 -1.11 17.28
CA LYS A 264 -1.38 -1.80 18.54
C LYS A 264 -1.10 -3.29 18.31
N ASN A 265 -0.64 -3.98 19.34
CA ASN A 265 -0.34 -5.41 19.27
C ASN A 265 -1.52 -6.22 18.70
N GLY A 266 -1.27 -7.04 17.66
CA GLY A 266 -2.26 -7.87 16.98
C GLY A 266 -3.09 -7.16 15.91
N TYR A 267 -2.77 -5.89 15.59
CA TYR A 267 -3.42 -5.11 14.53
C TYR A 267 -2.49 -4.75 13.38
N GLU A 268 -1.35 -5.43 13.26
CA GLU A 268 -0.46 -5.32 12.11
C GLU A 268 -1.23 -5.68 10.84
N CYS A 269 -1.03 -4.93 9.75
CA CYS A 269 -1.66 -5.23 8.47
C CYS A 269 -1.11 -6.54 7.91
N ARG A 270 -1.93 -7.60 7.90
CA ARG A 270 -1.51 -8.93 7.44
C ARG A 270 -1.15 -8.93 5.98
N HIS A 271 -1.88 -8.19 5.16
CA HIS A 271 -1.59 -8.05 3.74
C HIS A 271 -0.21 -7.44 3.48
N ASN A 272 0.15 -6.36 4.21
CA ASN A 272 1.49 -5.77 4.08
C ASN A 272 2.59 -6.73 4.55
N ILE A 273 2.35 -7.45 5.66
CA ILE A 273 3.30 -8.45 6.15
C ILE A 273 3.49 -9.56 5.11
N GLY A 274 2.44 -9.98 4.43
CA GLY A 274 2.52 -10.98 3.38
C GLY A 274 3.47 -10.57 2.25
N TYR A 275 3.39 -9.34 1.76
CA TYR A 275 4.36 -8.81 0.79
C TYR A 275 5.80 -8.88 1.31
N TRP A 276 6.04 -8.46 2.55
CA TRP A 276 7.37 -8.45 3.15
C TRP A 276 7.91 -9.85 3.50
N THR A 277 7.05 -10.86 3.55
CA THR A 277 7.42 -12.25 3.82
C THR A 277 7.34 -13.15 2.60
N GLY A 278 7.08 -12.60 1.41
CA GLY A 278 7.07 -13.33 0.14
C GLY A 278 5.85 -14.25 -0.02
N VAL A 279 4.72 -13.95 0.61
CA VAL A 279 3.45 -14.64 0.33
C VAL A 279 3.04 -14.37 -1.10
N GLU A 280 2.58 -15.41 -1.82
CA GLU A 280 2.09 -15.25 -3.18
C GLU A 280 0.81 -14.39 -3.20
N TYR A 281 0.71 -13.51 -4.19
CA TYR A 281 -0.43 -12.61 -4.31
C TYR A 281 -0.94 -12.50 -5.75
N LEU A 282 -2.25 -12.32 -5.89
CA LEU A 282 -2.95 -12.09 -7.14
C LEU A 282 -3.51 -10.67 -7.18
N GLY A 283 -3.02 -9.87 -8.13
CA GLY A 283 -3.58 -8.58 -8.44
C GLY A 283 -4.76 -8.70 -9.41
N LEU A 284 -5.85 -8.04 -9.08
CA LEU A 284 -7.07 -7.94 -9.89
C LEU A 284 -7.32 -6.47 -10.24
N GLY A 285 -7.74 -6.22 -11.45
CA GLY A 285 -8.02 -4.88 -11.95
C GLY A 285 -6.86 -4.24 -12.69
N LEU A 286 -7.07 -3.03 -13.15
CA LEU A 286 -6.18 -2.25 -14.01
C LEU A 286 -4.79 -2.06 -13.40
N GLY A 287 -3.73 -2.44 -14.10
CA GLY A 287 -2.33 -2.24 -13.70
C GLY A 287 -1.90 -2.99 -12.43
N SER A 288 -2.75 -3.85 -11.88
CA SER A 288 -2.41 -4.61 -10.66
C SER A 288 -1.32 -5.64 -10.93
N ALA A 289 -0.35 -5.73 -10.01
CA ALA A 289 0.74 -6.70 -10.08
C ALA A 289 0.36 -8.00 -9.36
N SER A 290 0.96 -9.11 -9.82
CA SER A 290 0.80 -10.45 -9.26
C SER A 290 2.15 -11.12 -9.07
N TYR A 291 2.23 -11.98 -8.06
CA TYR A 291 3.33 -12.92 -7.83
C TYR A 291 2.76 -14.30 -7.51
N ILE A 292 2.75 -15.21 -8.48
CA ILE A 292 2.14 -16.54 -8.38
C ILE A 292 3.07 -17.60 -8.97
N ASN A 293 3.27 -18.71 -8.25
CA ASN A 293 4.13 -19.82 -8.66
C ASN A 293 5.55 -19.38 -9.06
N GLY A 294 6.07 -18.36 -8.36
CA GLY A 294 7.38 -17.79 -8.63
C GLY A 294 7.46 -16.95 -9.90
N CYS A 295 6.33 -16.56 -10.49
CA CYS A 295 6.25 -15.66 -11.63
C CYS A 295 5.69 -14.31 -11.23
N ARG A 296 6.27 -13.24 -11.75
CA ARG A 296 5.75 -11.87 -11.67
C ARG A 296 5.13 -11.47 -12.99
N PHE A 297 4.04 -10.74 -12.92
CA PHE A 297 3.35 -10.13 -14.05
C PHE A 297 2.42 -9.04 -13.54
N HIS A 298 1.93 -8.22 -14.45
CA HIS A 298 0.90 -7.23 -14.12
C HIS A 298 -0.18 -7.18 -15.22
N ASN A 299 -1.33 -6.66 -14.84
CA ASN A 299 -2.41 -6.36 -15.78
C ASN A 299 -2.06 -5.12 -16.61
N THR A 300 -2.68 -4.96 -17.78
CA THR A 300 -2.53 -3.73 -18.57
C THR A 300 -2.91 -2.50 -17.76
N PRO A 301 -2.13 -1.40 -17.83
CA PRO A 301 -2.50 -0.12 -17.24
C PRO A 301 -3.42 0.71 -18.14
N VAL A 302 -3.78 0.22 -19.34
CA VAL A 302 -4.58 0.93 -20.34
C VAL A 302 -6.06 0.61 -20.16
N PHE A 303 -6.84 1.59 -19.72
CA PHE A 303 -8.25 1.41 -19.37
C PHE A 303 -9.11 0.82 -20.49
N ASP A 304 -9.02 1.39 -21.71
CA ASP A 304 -9.81 0.92 -22.85
C ASP A 304 -9.45 -0.51 -23.27
N GLU A 305 -8.16 -0.86 -23.20
CA GLU A 305 -7.70 -2.21 -23.47
C GLU A 305 -8.26 -3.20 -22.43
N TYR A 306 -8.21 -2.84 -21.16
CA TYR A 306 -8.73 -3.66 -20.07
C TYR A 306 -10.24 -3.87 -20.20
N CYS A 307 -11.02 -2.79 -20.35
CA CYS A 307 -12.48 -2.86 -20.37
C CYS A 307 -13.04 -3.56 -21.62
N SER A 308 -12.36 -3.45 -22.78
CA SER A 308 -12.80 -4.08 -24.03
C SER A 308 -12.30 -5.52 -24.22
N ALA A 309 -11.41 -6.01 -23.34
CA ALA A 309 -10.79 -7.33 -23.50
C ALA A 309 -11.81 -8.48 -23.44
N ARG A 310 -11.63 -9.44 -24.32
CA ARG A 310 -12.37 -10.72 -24.27
C ARG A 310 -11.54 -11.76 -23.52
N LEU A 311 -11.75 -11.82 -22.20
CA LEU A 311 -10.97 -12.65 -21.28
C LEU A 311 -11.23 -14.16 -21.44
N ASP A 312 -12.27 -14.54 -22.18
CA ASP A 312 -12.54 -15.91 -22.60
C ASP A 312 -11.56 -16.43 -23.70
N GLN A 313 -10.79 -15.54 -24.32
CA GLN A 313 -9.78 -15.89 -25.32
C GLN A 313 -8.40 -15.88 -24.65
N GLU A 314 -7.71 -17.02 -24.66
CA GLU A 314 -6.44 -17.20 -23.96
C GLU A 314 -5.35 -16.21 -24.43
N GLU A 315 -5.24 -15.91 -25.72
CA GLU A 315 -4.28 -14.92 -26.25
C GLU A 315 -4.55 -13.50 -25.70
N VAL A 316 -5.84 -13.12 -25.60
CA VAL A 316 -6.25 -11.83 -25.06
C VAL A 316 -6.01 -11.80 -23.55
N PHE A 317 -6.34 -12.89 -22.85
CA PHE A 317 -6.07 -13.04 -21.43
C PHE A 317 -4.58 -12.83 -21.10
N GLN A 318 -3.68 -13.53 -21.83
CA GLN A 318 -2.23 -13.40 -21.62
C GLN A 318 -1.74 -11.97 -21.91
N ARG A 319 -2.19 -11.35 -23.00
CA ARG A 319 -1.78 -10.00 -23.38
C ARG A 319 -2.24 -8.93 -22.37
N VAL A 320 -3.45 -9.07 -21.82
CA VAL A 320 -4.09 -8.03 -21.00
C VAL A 320 -3.80 -8.22 -19.51
N LEU A 321 -3.75 -9.48 -19.05
CA LEU A 321 -3.64 -9.80 -17.63
C LEU A 321 -2.30 -10.43 -17.23
N ARG A 322 -1.32 -10.48 -18.15
CA ARG A 322 0.02 -11.03 -17.88
C ARG A 322 1.11 -10.29 -18.64
N GLN A 323 1.12 -8.98 -18.53
CA GLN A 323 2.19 -8.16 -19.10
C GLN A 323 3.47 -8.30 -18.28
N GLU A 324 4.61 -8.11 -18.93
CA GLU A 324 5.94 -8.22 -18.32
C GLU A 324 6.12 -9.50 -17.50
N PHE A 325 5.65 -10.62 -18.06
CA PHE A 325 5.73 -11.92 -17.40
C PHE A 325 7.19 -12.35 -17.20
N GLU A 326 7.59 -12.52 -15.97
CA GLU A 326 8.93 -12.91 -15.55
C GLU A 326 8.88 -14.12 -14.63
N GLN A 327 9.69 -15.13 -14.92
CA GLN A 327 9.92 -16.27 -14.04
C GLN A 327 11.14 -15.97 -13.19
N LEU A 328 10.94 -15.78 -11.88
CA LEU A 328 12.03 -15.52 -10.95
C LEU A 328 12.94 -16.74 -10.79
N THR A 329 14.24 -16.53 -10.85
CA THR A 329 15.26 -17.53 -10.50
C THR A 329 15.27 -17.77 -9.00
N ILE A 330 16.05 -18.72 -8.54
CA ILE A 330 16.23 -18.96 -7.10
C ILE A 330 17.04 -17.82 -6.46
N GLU A 331 17.96 -17.26 -7.20
CA GLU A 331 18.77 -16.10 -6.83
C GLU A 331 17.88 -14.87 -6.61
N ASP A 332 17.02 -14.55 -7.57
CA ASP A 332 16.06 -13.44 -7.43
C ASP A 332 15.19 -13.59 -6.16
N LYS A 333 14.71 -14.81 -5.89
CA LYS A 333 13.89 -15.09 -4.70
C LYS A 333 14.68 -14.97 -3.39
N MET A 334 15.99 -15.31 -3.38
CA MET A 334 16.85 -15.11 -2.23
C MET A 334 17.10 -13.62 -1.99
N GLU A 335 17.34 -12.83 -3.04
CA GLU A 335 17.49 -11.38 -2.97
C GLU A 335 16.22 -10.73 -2.42
N GLU A 336 15.04 -11.10 -2.96
CA GLU A 336 13.74 -10.61 -2.48
C GLU A 336 13.48 -10.97 -1.01
N TYR A 337 13.82 -12.17 -0.59
CA TYR A 337 13.71 -12.58 0.80
C TYR A 337 14.49 -11.65 1.73
N MET A 338 15.69 -11.21 1.28
CA MET A 338 16.49 -10.27 2.03
C MET A 338 15.90 -8.87 2.03
N PHE A 339 15.74 -8.24 0.87
CA PHE A 339 15.38 -6.82 0.84
C PHE A 339 13.91 -6.56 1.24
N LEU A 340 12.97 -7.48 0.99
CA LEU A 340 11.60 -7.35 1.49
C LEU A 340 11.53 -7.62 2.99
N GLY A 341 12.18 -8.70 3.45
CA GLY A 341 12.14 -9.09 4.86
C GLY A 341 12.85 -8.11 5.79
N LEU A 342 13.90 -7.42 5.32
CA LEU A 342 14.59 -6.37 6.08
C LEU A 342 13.74 -5.10 6.31
N ARG A 343 12.61 -4.94 5.63
CA ARG A 343 11.64 -3.90 5.95
C ARG A 343 10.96 -4.13 7.30
N LEU A 344 10.84 -5.39 7.73
CA LEU A 344 10.23 -5.74 9.02
C LEU A 344 11.20 -5.44 10.18
N MET A 345 10.67 -4.90 11.27
CA MET A 345 11.49 -4.64 12.49
C MET A 345 12.07 -5.92 13.09
N LYS A 346 11.41 -7.06 12.89
CA LYS A 346 11.96 -8.38 13.27
C LYS A 346 13.06 -8.89 12.33
N GLY A 347 13.17 -8.30 11.12
CA GLY A 347 14.12 -8.71 10.10
C GLY A 347 13.83 -10.07 9.46
N VAL A 348 14.86 -10.68 8.87
CA VAL A 348 14.82 -11.95 8.14
C VAL A 348 15.30 -13.11 8.98
N SER A 349 14.56 -14.21 8.95
CA SER A 349 14.91 -15.41 9.71
C SER A 349 15.96 -16.25 9.00
N ALA A 350 17.10 -16.53 9.68
CA ALA A 350 18.11 -17.43 9.15
C ALA A 350 17.58 -18.86 8.98
N HIS A 351 16.72 -19.30 9.90
CA HIS A 351 16.06 -20.61 9.81
C HIS A 351 15.04 -20.64 8.66
N GLY A 352 14.23 -19.57 8.51
CA GLY A 352 13.28 -19.44 7.41
C GLY A 352 13.96 -19.45 6.05
N PHE A 353 15.08 -18.72 5.91
CA PHE A 353 15.90 -18.75 4.69
C PHE A 353 16.37 -20.16 4.36
N ALA A 354 16.94 -20.85 5.33
CA ALA A 354 17.40 -22.23 5.12
C ALA A 354 16.26 -23.18 4.75
N GLY A 355 15.10 -23.01 5.36
CA GLY A 355 13.89 -23.78 5.03
C GLY A 355 13.36 -23.55 3.62
N SER A 356 13.41 -22.30 3.15
CA SER A 356 12.91 -21.90 1.82
C SER A 356 13.87 -22.28 0.69
N PHE A 357 15.18 -22.17 0.91
CA PHE A 357 16.17 -22.27 -0.16
C PHE A 357 17.15 -23.46 0.00
N GLY A 358 17.11 -24.17 1.13
CA GLY A 358 18.02 -25.28 1.37
C GLY A 358 19.47 -24.88 1.67
N HIS A 359 19.76 -23.59 1.78
CA HIS A 359 21.09 -23.03 2.02
C HIS A 359 21.14 -22.22 3.31
N ASN A 360 22.27 -22.26 4.01
CA ASN A 360 22.49 -21.36 5.14
C ASN A 360 22.66 -19.92 4.60
N ILE A 361 21.97 -18.95 5.18
CA ILE A 361 21.99 -17.54 4.76
C ILE A 361 23.43 -16.98 4.71
N ARG A 362 24.30 -17.37 5.66
CA ARG A 362 25.70 -16.95 5.66
C ARG A 362 26.54 -17.60 4.56
N SER A 363 26.14 -18.76 4.03
CA SER A 363 26.84 -19.36 2.89
C SER A 363 26.58 -18.60 1.58
N VAL A 364 25.50 -17.83 1.50
CA VAL A 364 25.13 -17.00 0.34
C VAL A 364 25.59 -15.55 0.57
N TYR A 365 25.21 -14.96 1.69
CA TYR A 365 25.38 -13.52 1.96
C TYR A 365 26.39 -13.21 3.08
N GLY A 366 27.26 -14.17 3.48
CA GLY A 366 28.16 -14.01 4.63
C GLY A 366 29.02 -12.74 4.59
N MET A 367 29.64 -12.45 3.44
CA MET A 367 30.46 -11.23 3.28
C MET A 367 29.64 -9.93 3.42
N VAL A 368 28.43 -9.92 2.89
CA VAL A 368 27.55 -8.75 3.00
C VAL A 368 27.08 -8.56 4.45
N LEU A 369 26.68 -9.67 5.10
CA LEU A 369 26.23 -9.65 6.49
C LEU A 369 27.36 -9.18 7.42
N ASP A 370 28.60 -9.71 7.27
CA ASP A 370 29.75 -9.29 8.07
C ASP A 370 30.03 -7.79 7.89
N ALA A 371 30.02 -7.28 6.64
CA ALA A 371 30.23 -5.87 6.37
C ALA A 371 29.15 -4.99 7.02
N MET A 372 27.87 -5.36 6.89
CA MET A 372 26.77 -4.59 7.48
C MET A 372 26.75 -4.64 9.01
N GLU A 373 27.18 -5.75 9.63
CA GLU A 373 27.36 -5.85 11.06
C GLU A 373 28.54 -4.99 11.54
N GLU A 374 29.69 -5.03 10.84
CA GLU A 374 30.88 -4.18 11.15
C GLU A 374 30.58 -2.68 11.02
N GLU A 375 29.77 -2.30 10.03
CA GLU A 375 29.31 -0.90 9.87
C GLU A 375 28.26 -0.50 10.92
N GLY A 376 27.75 -1.44 11.73
CA GLY A 376 26.71 -1.22 12.72
C GLY A 376 25.34 -0.93 12.12
N LEU A 377 25.07 -1.42 10.89
CA LEU A 377 23.81 -1.22 10.15
C LEU A 377 22.87 -2.40 10.34
N MET A 378 23.40 -3.58 10.63
CA MET A 378 22.63 -4.78 10.91
C MET A 378 23.10 -5.43 12.20
N GLU A 379 22.25 -6.25 12.78
CA GLU A 379 22.52 -7.06 13.95
C GLU A 379 21.84 -8.42 13.84
N PHE A 380 22.40 -9.45 14.48
CA PHE A 380 21.81 -10.78 14.56
C PHE A 380 21.27 -11.04 15.98
N ILE A 381 19.93 -11.10 16.10
CA ILE A 381 19.25 -11.29 17.39
C ILE A 381 18.13 -12.35 17.22
N ASP A 382 18.05 -13.29 18.16
CA ASP A 382 17.01 -14.31 18.22
C ASP A 382 16.83 -15.12 16.92
N GLY A 383 17.96 -15.35 16.20
CA GLY A 383 17.95 -16.11 14.95
C GLY A 383 17.55 -15.30 13.71
N ASN A 384 17.41 -13.99 13.84
CA ASN A 384 17.06 -13.08 12.74
C ASN A 384 18.15 -12.04 12.49
N TYR A 385 18.40 -11.73 11.22
CA TYR A 385 19.17 -10.57 10.79
C TYR A 385 18.19 -9.39 10.62
N ARG A 386 18.43 -8.31 11.35
CA ARG A 386 17.57 -7.11 11.27
C ARG A 386 18.40 -5.83 11.15
N LEU A 387 17.77 -4.78 10.67
CA LEU A 387 18.36 -3.46 10.65
C LEU A 387 18.47 -2.89 12.07
N THR A 388 19.59 -2.23 12.38
CA THR A 388 19.71 -1.34 13.54
C THR A 388 18.95 -0.04 13.26
N SER A 389 18.80 0.84 14.26
CA SER A 389 18.23 2.18 14.04
C SER A 389 18.99 2.94 12.95
N ARG A 390 20.33 2.87 12.94
CA ARG A 390 21.17 3.47 11.90
C ARG A 390 20.98 2.79 10.54
N GLY A 391 20.80 1.48 10.52
CA GLY A 391 20.51 0.74 9.28
C GLY A 391 19.15 1.09 8.68
N ILE A 392 18.16 1.39 9.52
CA ILE A 392 16.82 1.84 9.05
C ILE A 392 16.91 3.20 8.36
N ASP A 393 17.70 4.14 8.88
CA ASP A 393 17.87 5.47 8.29
C ASP A 393 18.39 5.41 6.84
N ILE A 394 19.23 4.42 6.55
CA ILE A 394 19.81 4.21 5.22
C ILE A 394 19.42 2.82 4.67
N SER A 395 18.19 2.41 4.95
CA SER A 395 17.71 1.06 4.62
C SER A 395 17.85 0.70 3.14
N ASN A 396 17.63 1.65 2.23
CA ASN A 396 17.81 1.44 0.80
C ASN A 396 19.27 1.06 0.46
N TYR A 397 20.26 1.69 1.11
CA TYR A 397 21.66 1.32 0.96
C TYR A 397 21.90 -0.11 1.43
N VAL A 398 21.44 -0.45 2.63
CA VAL A 398 21.62 -1.81 3.17
C VAL A 398 20.95 -2.86 2.29
N MET A 399 19.69 -2.62 1.92
CA MET A 399 18.91 -3.55 1.07
C MET A 399 19.56 -3.76 -0.30
N SER A 400 20.10 -2.69 -0.92
CA SER A 400 20.77 -2.79 -2.21
C SER A 400 22.05 -3.65 -2.20
N ARG A 401 22.64 -3.89 -1.03
CA ARG A 401 23.84 -4.73 -0.90
C ARG A 401 23.56 -6.23 -1.09
N PHE A 402 22.29 -6.63 -1.04
CA PHE A 402 21.85 -8.00 -1.25
C PHE A 402 21.45 -8.28 -2.69
N LEU A 403 21.45 -7.27 -3.58
CA LEU A 403 21.22 -7.43 -5.01
C LEU A 403 22.53 -7.75 -5.72
N THR A 404 22.56 -8.76 -6.58
CA THR A 404 23.76 -9.26 -7.29
C THR A 404 23.74 -8.89 -8.78
#